data_66d9c69867056d2787192bd1764dd02a
#
_entry.id   66d9c69867056d2787192bd1764dd02a
#
_cell.length_a   1.000
_cell.length_b   1.000
_cell.length_c   1.000
_cell.angle_alpha   90.00
_cell.angle_beta   90.00
_cell.angle_gamma   90.00
#
_symmetry.space_group_name_H-M   'P 1'
#
loop_
_entity.id
_entity.type
_entity.pdbx_description
1 polymer ?
#
loop_
_entity_poly.entity_id
_entity_poly.type
_entity_poly.pdbx_seq_one_letter_code
_entity_poly.pdbx_strand_id
1 'polypeptide(L)'
;MQLFFKDNKSSPNFVRKRPVADDTDGHLAYLPGDVLLDRYEIVSTLGEGTFGKVAKVRDMAAKNRTQCYALKIIKNIHKYREAAKLEINVLRKLNAKDPHGLHLCVRMFDSFNYFGHMCLTFEVLGESVFDFLKSNAYVPYPLTQVRHMAYQLCHAVKFMHDNRVTHTDLKPENVLFVTNDWCVEECVFNGKRKNVRRMRDTRVKLIDFGSATFEWEHHSSVVSTRHYRAPEVILELGWSHPCDVWSIGCIIFELHQVSFKMEFNLFKKNGGHVHYVDLSF
;
A
#
# COMPACT_ATOMS: atom_id res chain seq x y z
N MET A 1 -34.22 57.54 12.86
CA MET A 1 -32.93 56.89 13.25
C MET A 1 -33.13 55.40 13.07
N GLN A 2 -32.85 54.91 11.85
CA GLN A 2 -33.05 53.50 11.44
C GLN A 2 -31.76 52.75 11.67
N LEU A 3 -31.84 51.70 12.52
CA LEU A 3 -30.76 50.77 12.79
C LEU A 3 -30.76 49.69 11.70
N PHE A 4 -29.69 49.65 10.90
CA PHE A 4 -29.41 48.58 9.96
C PHE A 4 -28.92 47.36 10.70
N PHE A 5 -29.71 46.31 10.77
CA PHE A 5 -29.25 44.97 11.12
C PHE A 5 -28.59 44.35 9.88
N LYS A 6 -27.26 44.08 9.96
CA LYS A 6 -26.55 43.25 9.01
C LYS A 6 -26.88 41.78 9.30
N ASP A 7 -27.70 41.18 8.46
CA ASP A 7 -27.89 39.74 8.44
C ASP A 7 -26.61 39.06 7.90
N ASN A 8 -25.79 38.55 8.82
CA ASN A 8 -24.74 37.59 8.50
C ASN A 8 -25.40 36.22 8.35
N LYS A 9 -25.94 35.91 7.18
CA LYS A 9 -26.29 34.53 6.81
C LYS A 9 -25.00 33.78 6.45
N SER A 10 -24.36 33.17 7.45
CA SER A 10 -23.48 32.04 7.22
C SER A 10 -24.32 30.90 6.69
N SER A 11 -24.10 30.53 5.44
CA SER A 11 -24.73 29.36 4.83
C SER A 11 -24.42 28.14 5.66
N PRO A 12 -25.41 27.33 6.09
CA PRO A 12 -25.15 26.10 6.76
C PRO A 12 -24.45 25.16 5.74
N ASN A 13 -23.25 24.67 6.06
CA ASN A 13 -22.62 23.60 5.34
C ASN A 13 -23.56 22.41 5.37
N PHE A 14 -24.22 22.15 4.26
CA PHE A 14 -25.10 20.99 4.08
C PHE A 14 -24.21 19.74 4.04
N VAL A 15 -24.02 19.11 5.19
CA VAL A 15 -23.43 17.76 5.27
C VAL A 15 -24.44 16.80 4.62
N ARG A 16 -24.09 16.32 3.44
CA ARG A 16 -24.91 15.36 2.71
C ARG A 16 -24.91 14.02 3.45
N LYS A 17 -25.94 13.74 4.23
CA LYS A 17 -26.16 12.40 4.82
C LYS A 17 -26.90 11.54 3.80
N ARG A 18 -26.16 10.66 3.13
CA ARG A 18 -26.77 9.60 2.32
C ARG A 18 -27.10 8.39 3.18
N PRO A 19 -28.13 7.61 2.81
CA PRO A 19 -28.28 6.27 3.36
C PRO A 19 -27.00 5.47 3.09
N VAL A 20 -26.49 4.78 4.09
CA VAL A 20 -25.34 3.88 3.93
C VAL A 20 -25.80 2.69 3.12
N ALA A 21 -25.13 2.43 2.02
CA ALA A 21 -25.41 1.31 1.13
C ALA A 21 -24.08 0.69 0.65
N ASP A 22 -24.15 -0.61 0.38
CA ASP A 22 -23.06 -1.36 -0.24
C ASP A 22 -23.36 -1.52 -1.73
N ASP A 23 -22.30 -1.59 -2.54
CA ASP A 23 -22.44 -2.05 -3.92
C ASP A 23 -22.57 -3.60 -3.98
N THR A 24 -22.75 -4.14 -5.19
CA THR A 24 -22.92 -5.58 -5.42
C THR A 24 -21.73 -6.42 -4.96
N ASP A 25 -20.55 -5.80 -4.87
CA ASP A 25 -19.29 -6.43 -4.46
C ASP A 25 -18.97 -6.26 -2.98
N GLY A 26 -19.87 -5.61 -2.23
CA GLY A 26 -19.75 -5.35 -0.80
C GLY A 26 -18.86 -4.17 -0.44
N HIS A 27 -18.54 -3.28 -1.38
CA HIS A 27 -17.88 -2.02 -1.07
C HIS A 27 -18.89 -0.98 -0.58
N LEU A 28 -18.46 -0.12 0.33
CA LEU A 28 -19.21 1.07 0.68
C LEU A 28 -19.42 1.94 -0.55
N ALA A 29 -20.67 2.28 -0.84
CA ALA A 29 -21.02 3.24 -1.87
C ALA A 29 -20.91 4.67 -1.32
N TYR A 30 -19.97 5.46 -1.83
CA TYR A 30 -19.79 6.85 -1.43
C TYR A 30 -19.50 7.74 -2.63
N LEU A 31 -19.67 9.06 -2.43
CA LEU A 31 -19.25 10.10 -3.36
C LEU A 31 -18.37 11.13 -2.65
N PRO A 32 -17.55 11.89 -3.40
CA PRO A 32 -16.90 13.08 -2.85
C PRO A 32 -17.90 14.01 -2.15
N GLY A 33 -17.54 14.49 -0.96
CA GLY A 33 -18.37 15.30 -0.08
C GLY A 33 -19.21 14.51 0.93
N ASP A 34 -19.29 13.18 0.84
CA ASP A 34 -19.92 12.37 1.89
C ASP A 34 -19.05 12.37 3.15
N VAL A 35 -19.70 12.33 4.33
CA VAL A 35 -19.02 12.39 5.62
C VAL A 35 -19.28 11.12 6.43
N LEU A 36 -18.22 10.43 6.82
CA LEU A 36 -18.25 9.25 7.67
C LEU A 36 -18.02 9.67 9.13
N LEU A 37 -18.82 9.10 10.05
CA LEU A 37 -18.75 9.37 11.50
C LEU A 37 -18.87 10.87 11.87
N ASP A 38 -19.53 11.69 11.05
CA ASP A 38 -19.58 13.15 11.21
C ASP A 38 -18.15 13.78 11.33
N ARG A 39 -17.11 13.08 10.86
CA ARG A 39 -15.70 13.47 11.00
C ARG A 39 -14.90 13.42 9.72
N TYR A 40 -15.01 12.36 8.92
CA TYR A 40 -14.16 12.13 7.76
C TYR A 40 -14.90 12.46 6.47
N GLU A 41 -14.63 13.62 5.89
CA GLU A 41 -15.18 14.04 4.59
C GLU A 41 -14.40 13.36 3.46
N ILE A 42 -15.08 12.63 2.60
CA ILE A 42 -14.49 12.01 1.40
C ILE A 42 -14.11 13.10 0.40
N VAL A 43 -12.84 13.14 0.02
CA VAL A 43 -12.32 14.08 -0.99
C VAL A 43 -12.29 13.41 -2.37
N SER A 44 -11.73 12.20 -2.45
CA SER A 44 -11.59 11.43 -3.69
C SER A 44 -11.27 9.97 -3.37
N THR A 45 -11.42 9.08 -4.35
CA THR A 45 -10.89 7.71 -4.27
C THR A 45 -9.41 7.74 -4.68
N LEU A 46 -8.55 7.09 -3.91
CA LEU A 46 -7.12 6.89 -4.19
C LEU A 46 -6.86 5.56 -4.90
N GLY A 47 -7.65 4.54 -4.60
CA GLY A 47 -7.51 3.21 -5.20
C GLY A 47 -8.65 2.27 -4.80
N GLU A 48 -8.81 1.22 -5.57
CA GLU A 48 -9.76 0.14 -5.33
C GLU A 48 -9.07 -1.21 -5.54
N GLY A 49 -9.32 -2.17 -4.66
CA GLY A 49 -8.71 -3.48 -4.70
C GLY A 49 -9.62 -4.58 -4.19
N THR A 50 -9.07 -5.78 -4.13
CA THR A 50 -9.80 -6.99 -3.71
C THR A 50 -10.42 -6.85 -2.32
N PHE A 51 -9.75 -6.19 -1.38
CA PHE A 51 -10.14 -6.10 0.03
C PHE A 51 -11.05 -4.91 0.34
N GLY A 52 -11.07 -3.88 -0.51
CA GLY A 52 -11.82 -2.65 -0.25
C GLY A 52 -11.39 -1.48 -1.14
N LYS A 53 -11.78 -0.29 -0.75
CA LYS A 53 -11.43 0.98 -1.38
C LYS A 53 -10.56 1.82 -0.46
N VAL A 54 -9.68 2.62 -1.03
CA VAL A 54 -8.90 3.63 -0.28
C VAL A 54 -9.36 5.01 -0.74
N ALA A 55 -9.90 5.79 0.17
CA ALA A 55 -10.35 7.15 -0.08
C ALA A 55 -9.38 8.17 0.53
N LYS A 56 -9.16 9.28 -0.15
CA LYS A 56 -8.58 10.48 0.46
C LYS A 56 -9.68 11.17 1.24
N VAL A 57 -9.45 11.40 2.53
CA VAL A 57 -10.42 12.05 3.41
C VAL A 57 -9.80 13.24 4.11
N ARG A 58 -10.66 14.21 4.46
CA ARG A 58 -10.32 15.34 5.32
C ARG A 58 -10.90 15.07 6.71
N ASP A 59 -10.07 15.17 7.75
CA ASP A 59 -10.56 15.08 9.14
C ASP A 59 -11.09 16.46 9.58
N MET A 60 -12.40 16.58 9.70
CA MET A 60 -13.06 17.83 10.11
C MET A 60 -12.86 18.15 11.59
N ALA A 61 -12.49 17.16 12.41
CA ALA A 61 -12.16 17.33 13.82
C ALA A 61 -10.70 17.75 14.06
N ALA A 62 -9.83 17.65 13.04
CA ALA A 62 -8.43 18.02 13.16
C ALA A 62 -8.26 19.55 13.33
N LYS A 63 -7.31 19.97 14.16
CA LYS A 63 -6.94 21.39 14.32
C LYS A 63 -6.57 22.04 12.98
N ASN A 64 -5.85 21.30 12.13
CA ASN A 64 -5.56 21.70 10.77
C ASN A 64 -6.57 21.05 9.81
N ARG A 65 -7.60 21.81 9.45
CA ARG A 65 -8.67 21.37 8.54
C ARG A 65 -8.22 21.08 7.10
N THR A 66 -6.97 21.38 6.74
CA THR A 66 -6.41 21.06 5.42
C THR A 66 -5.73 19.70 5.40
N GLN A 67 -5.51 19.10 6.57
CA GLN A 67 -4.85 17.80 6.68
C GLN A 67 -5.73 16.68 6.12
N CYS A 68 -5.17 15.92 5.18
CA CYS A 68 -5.82 14.76 4.58
C CYS A 68 -5.19 13.46 5.08
N TYR A 69 -6.02 12.41 5.05
CA TYR A 69 -5.64 11.05 5.39
C TYR A 69 -6.06 10.11 4.25
N ALA A 70 -5.40 8.97 4.17
CA ALA A 70 -5.86 7.84 3.37
C ALA A 70 -6.73 6.94 4.28
N LEU A 71 -7.98 6.75 3.90
CA LEU A 71 -8.94 5.90 4.60
C LEU A 71 -9.15 4.61 3.81
N LYS A 72 -8.60 3.50 4.31
CA LYS A 72 -8.85 2.15 3.78
C LYS A 72 -10.19 1.68 4.33
N ILE A 73 -11.16 1.46 3.44
CA ILE A 73 -12.53 1.05 3.74
C ILE A 73 -12.67 -0.39 3.27
N ILE A 74 -12.71 -1.32 4.20
CA ILE A 74 -12.78 -2.76 3.92
C ILE A 74 -14.19 -3.13 3.47
N LYS A 75 -14.31 -4.06 2.52
CA LYS A 75 -15.60 -4.63 2.10
C LYS A 75 -16.37 -5.19 3.29
N ASN A 76 -17.70 -5.02 3.29
CA ASN A 76 -18.59 -5.56 4.30
C ASN A 76 -18.82 -7.08 4.09
N ILE A 77 -17.72 -7.84 4.04
CA ILE A 77 -17.71 -9.29 3.89
C ILE A 77 -16.95 -9.88 5.06
N HIS A 78 -17.52 -10.90 5.72
CA HIS A 78 -17.00 -11.46 6.97
C HIS A 78 -15.49 -11.78 6.91
N LYS A 79 -15.05 -12.51 5.88
CA LYS A 79 -13.62 -12.90 5.72
C LYS A 79 -12.67 -11.70 5.67
N TYR A 80 -13.05 -10.60 5.00
CA TYR A 80 -12.23 -9.41 4.89
C TYR A 80 -12.21 -8.58 6.17
N ARG A 81 -13.33 -8.59 6.93
CA ARG A 81 -13.38 -7.95 8.25
C ARG A 81 -12.46 -8.65 9.25
N GLU A 82 -12.42 -9.99 9.24
CA GLU A 82 -11.51 -10.74 10.12
C GLU A 82 -10.04 -10.48 9.73
N ALA A 83 -9.71 -10.50 8.44
CA ALA A 83 -8.38 -10.14 7.95
C ALA A 83 -7.97 -8.71 8.38
N ALA A 84 -8.91 -7.75 8.31
CA ALA A 84 -8.65 -6.38 8.75
C ALA A 84 -8.35 -6.26 10.25
N LYS A 85 -8.94 -7.13 11.10
CA LYS A 85 -8.63 -7.16 12.53
C LYS A 85 -7.17 -7.62 12.78
N LEU A 86 -6.71 -8.61 12.02
CA LEU A 86 -5.31 -9.06 12.09
C LEU A 86 -4.36 -7.94 11.62
N GLU A 87 -4.66 -7.29 10.49
CA GLU A 87 -3.92 -6.13 10.01
C GLU A 87 -3.81 -5.03 11.08
N ILE A 88 -4.93 -4.69 11.74
CA ILE A 88 -4.96 -3.71 12.82
C ILE A 88 -4.05 -4.11 13.99
N ASN A 89 -4.03 -5.38 14.37
CA ASN A 89 -3.18 -5.85 15.47
C ASN A 89 -1.69 -5.72 15.13
N VAL A 90 -1.30 -6.09 13.91
CA VAL A 90 0.08 -5.89 13.41
C VAL A 90 0.45 -4.42 13.44
N LEU A 91 -0.38 -3.56 12.84
CA LEU A 91 -0.13 -2.12 12.76
C LEU A 91 -0.04 -1.47 14.14
N ARG A 92 -0.92 -1.84 15.08
CA ARG A 92 -0.86 -1.34 16.47
C ARG A 92 0.45 -1.71 17.15
N LYS A 93 0.92 -2.96 16.97
CA LYS A 93 2.19 -3.40 17.53
C LYS A 93 3.36 -2.62 16.94
N LEU A 94 3.42 -2.49 15.61
CA LEU A 94 4.50 -1.76 14.94
C LEU A 94 4.48 -0.28 15.32
N ASN A 95 3.31 0.37 15.35
CA ASN A 95 3.16 1.76 15.79
C ASN A 95 3.64 1.98 17.23
N ALA A 96 3.33 1.04 18.13
CA ALA A 96 3.77 1.13 19.53
C ALA A 96 5.29 1.01 19.67
N LYS A 97 5.95 0.28 18.75
CA LYS A 97 7.42 0.11 18.72
C LYS A 97 8.12 1.23 17.95
N ASP A 98 7.40 1.95 17.11
CA ASP A 98 7.90 3.09 16.33
C ASP A 98 7.01 4.33 16.49
N PRO A 99 6.99 4.94 17.68
CA PRO A 99 6.13 6.10 17.94
C PRO A 99 6.47 7.33 17.09
N HIS A 100 7.67 7.39 16.55
CA HIS A 100 8.17 8.51 15.74
C HIS A 100 8.12 8.24 14.23
N GLY A 101 7.76 7.03 13.78
CA GLY A 101 7.64 6.67 12.35
C GLY A 101 9.00 6.63 11.63
N LEU A 102 10.06 6.20 12.31
CA LEU A 102 11.44 6.17 11.78
C LEU A 102 11.74 4.91 10.97
N HIS A 103 10.92 3.85 11.15
CA HIS A 103 11.19 2.54 10.52
C HIS A 103 10.46 2.30 9.20
N LEU A 104 9.96 3.37 8.57
CA LEU A 104 9.46 3.37 7.19
C LEU A 104 8.28 2.41 6.91
N CYS A 105 7.60 1.93 7.93
CA CYS A 105 6.29 1.32 7.81
C CYS A 105 5.21 2.40 7.84
N VAL A 106 4.13 2.23 7.07
CA VAL A 106 3.01 3.18 7.10
C VAL A 106 2.39 3.24 8.49
N ARG A 107 2.08 4.44 8.95
CA ARG A 107 1.49 4.65 10.26
C ARG A 107 -0.04 4.65 10.18
N MET A 108 -0.66 3.76 10.93
CA MET A 108 -2.09 3.80 11.18
C MET A 108 -2.39 4.80 12.31
N PHE A 109 -3.29 5.77 12.07
CA PHE A 109 -3.68 6.76 13.08
C PHE A 109 -4.91 6.35 13.86
N ASP A 110 -5.90 5.75 13.18
CA ASP A 110 -7.16 5.35 13.78
C ASP A 110 -7.75 4.13 13.08
N SER A 111 -8.64 3.41 13.75
CA SER A 111 -9.41 2.32 13.16
C SER A 111 -10.79 2.24 13.82
N PHE A 112 -11.84 2.12 13.00
CA PHE A 112 -13.21 2.10 13.46
C PHE A 112 -14.09 1.22 12.56
N ASN A 113 -15.29 0.88 13.06
CA ASN A 113 -16.32 0.21 12.26
C ASN A 113 -17.34 1.26 11.80
N TYR A 114 -17.66 1.24 10.50
CA TYR A 114 -18.70 2.08 9.90
C TYR A 114 -19.70 1.19 9.15
N PHE A 115 -20.84 0.92 9.78
CA PHE A 115 -21.93 0.07 9.25
C PHE A 115 -21.46 -1.28 8.70
N GLY A 116 -20.54 -1.94 9.39
CA GLY A 116 -19.97 -3.23 8.98
C GLY A 116 -18.66 -3.13 8.19
N HIS A 117 -18.29 -1.96 7.70
CA HIS A 117 -16.98 -1.71 7.10
C HIS A 117 -15.95 -1.41 8.16
N MET A 118 -14.88 -2.22 8.23
CA MET A 118 -13.69 -1.85 8.99
C MET A 118 -12.94 -0.75 8.22
N CYS A 119 -12.70 0.35 8.90
CA CYS A 119 -12.04 1.52 8.34
C CYS A 119 -10.72 1.77 9.07
N LEU A 120 -9.64 2.02 8.32
CA LEU A 120 -8.30 2.30 8.85
C LEU A 120 -7.80 3.60 8.25
N THR A 121 -7.32 4.53 9.09
CA THR A 121 -6.75 5.81 8.63
C THR A 121 -5.25 5.77 8.64
N PHE A 122 -4.65 6.28 7.56
CA PHE A 122 -3.21 6.33 7.33
C PHE A 122 -2.78 7.73 6.86
N GLU A 123 -1.48 7.97 6.88
CA GLU A 123 -0.89 9.09 6.15
C GLU A 123 -1.15 8.96 4.63
N VAL A 124 -1.30 10.09 3.94
CA VAL A 124 -1.37 10.10 2.47
C VAL A 124 0.04 10.01 1.94
N LEU A 125 0.30 8.99 1.12
CA LEU A 125 1.55 8.75 0.43
C LEU A 125 1.39 9.04 -1.07
N GLY A 126 2.49 8.98 -1.81
CA GLY A 126 2.54 9.10 -3.25
C GLY A 126 2.19 7.80 -3.99
N GLU A 127 2.55 7.74 -5.27
CA GLU A 127 2.41 6.55 -6.11
C GLU A 127 3.26 5.39 -5.57
N SER A 128 2.87 4.16 -5.88
CA SER A 128 3.76 3.02 -5.64
C SER A 128 4.97 3.06 -6.60
N VAL A 129 6.06 2.40 -6.20
CA VAL A 129 7.21 2.27 -7.09
C VAL A 129 6.84 1.52 -8.37
N PHE A 130 5.84 0.64 -8.33
CA PHE A 130 5.29 -0.04 -9.50
C PHE A 130 4.51 0.91 -10.41
N ASP A 131 3.56 1.68 -9.86
CA ASP A 131 2.71 2.58 -10.66
C ASP A 131 3.55 3.67 -11.32
N PHE A 132 4.54 4.22 -10.62
CA PHE A 132 5.49 5.16 -11.21
C PHE A 132 6.28 4.51 -12.37
N LEU A 133 6.78 3.29 -12.18
CA LEU A 133 7.49 2.55 -13.21
C LEU A 133 6.60 2.32 -14.44
N LYS A 134 5.37 1.85 -14.22
CA LYS A 134 4.36 1.59 -15.25
C LYS A 134 4.00 2.88 -16.01
N SER A 135 3.73 3.97 -15.30
CA SER A 135 3.39 5.27 -15.90
C SER A 135 4.57 5.95 -16.59
N ASN A 136 5.80 5.51 -16.31
CA ASN A 136 7.05 5.91 -16.95
C ASN A 136 7.47 4.94 -18.07
N ALA A 137 6.50 4.22 -18.67
CA ALA A 137 6.70 3.24 -19.74
C ALA A 137 7.75 2.17 -19.40
N TYR A 138 7.81 1.75 -18.14
CA TYR A 138 8.73 0.76 -17.61
C TYR A 138 10.22 1.13 -17.84
N VAL A 139 10.56 2.40 -17.84
CA VAL A 139 11.96 2.82 -17.85
C VAL A 139 12.58 2.52 -16.48
N PRO A 140 13.69 1.75 -16.41
CA PRO A 140 14.34 1.39 -15.15
C PRO A 140 14.72 2.60 -14.31
N TYR A 141 14.68 2.42 -12.99
CA TYR A 141 15.20 3.42 -12.07
C TYR A 141 16.73 3.51 -12.18
N PRO A 142 17.32 4.71 -12.03
CA PRO A 142 18.78 4.84 -11.88
C PRO A 142 19.28 3.99 -10.70
N LEU A 143 20.44 3.40 -10.84
CA LEU A 143 21.04 2.53 -9.81
C LEU A 143 21.12 3.21 -8.44
N THR A 144 21.40 4.52 -8.40
CA THR A 144 21.44 5.31 -7.16
C THR A 144 20.08 5.34 -6.47
N GLN A 145 18.97 5.47 -7.23
CA GLN A 145 17.62 5.43 -6.71
C GLN A 145 17.24 4.02 -6.24
N VAL A 146 17.57 2.99 -7.02
CA VAL A 146 17.35 1.57 -6.63
C VAL A 146 18.07 1.26 -5.32
N ARG A 147 19.34 1.65 -5.18
CA ARG A 147 20.11 1.44 -3.94
C ARG A 147 19.46 2.12 -2.73
N HIS A 148 18.97 3.36 -2.89
CA HIS A 148 18.32 4.09 -1.80
C HIS A 148 17.00 3.43 -1.39
N MET A 149 16.17 3.04 -2.37
CA MET A 149 14.91 2.32 -2.10
C MET A 149 15.16 0.95 -1.47
N ALA A 150 16.15 0.19 -1.98
CA ALA A 150 16.54 -1.10 -1.44
C ALA A 150 16.98 -1.01 0.04
N TYR A 151 17.83 -0.03 0.37
CA TYR A 151 18.25 0.22 1.75
C TYR A 151 17.06 0.47 2.67
N GLN A 152 16.12 1.33 2.25
CA GLN A 152 14.93 1.68 3.02
C GLN A 152 14.00 0.48 3.20
N LEU A 153 13.82 -0.33 2.14
CA LEU A 153 13.00 -1.55 2.20
C LEU A 153 13.62 -2.58 3.17
N CYS A 154 14.94 -2.80 3.09
CA CYS A 154 15.65 -3.67 4.04
C CYS A 154 15.51 -3.15 5.48
N HIS A 155 15.59 -1.83 5.68
CA HIS A 155 15.43 -1.22 7.01
C HIS A 155 14.02 -1.45 7.58
N ALA A 156 12.98 -1.24 6.77
CA ALA A 156 11.60 -1.47 7.18
C ALA A 156 11.33 -2.93 7.53
N VAL A 157 11.79 -3.85 6.67
CA VAL A 157 11.59 -5.30 6.86
C VAL A 157 12.40 -5.81 8.04
N LYS A 158 13.63 -5.32 8.24
CA LYS A 158 14.40 -5.65 9.45
C LYS A 158 13.65 -5.27 10.72
N PHE A 159 13.07 -4.07 10.77
CA PHE A 159 12.27 -3.65 11.93
C PHE A 159 11.06 -4.57 12.16
N MET A 160 10.38 -5.00 11.10
CA MET A 160 9.27 -5.97 11.22
C MET A 160 9.75 -7.30 11.79
N HIS A 161 10.85 -7.85 11.25
CA HIS A 161 11.43 -9.12 11.70
C HIS A 161 11.92 -9.05 13.15
N ASP A 162 12.57 -7.95 13.56
CA ASP A 162 12.97 -7.71 14.96
C ASP A 162 11.74 -7.68 15.91
N ASN A 163 10.56 -7.35 15.38
CA ASN A 163 9.29 -7.40 16.10
C ASN A 163 8.49 -8.70 15.87
N ARG A 164 9.13 -9.73 15.28
CA ARG A 164 8.55 -11.05 15.02
C ARG A 164 7.31 -10.99 14.12
N VAL A 165 7.36 -10.16 13.09
CA VAL A 165 6.32 -10.02 12.06
C VAL A 165 6.96 -10.29 10.71
N THR A 166 6.39 -11.20 9.91
CA THR A 166 6.72 -11.41 8.51
C THR A 166 5.66 -10.74 7.65
N HIS A 167 6.06 -9.98 6.63
CA HIS A 167 5.10 -9.26 5.77
C HIS A 167 4.32 -10.20 4.88
N THR A 168 4.98 -11.18 4.31
CA THR A 168 4.49 -12.26 3.44
C THR A 168 3.95 -11.84 2.06
N ASP A 169 3.75 -10.56 1.77
CA ASP A 169 3.31 -10.08 0.44
C ASP A 169 4.10 -8.83 -0.01
N LEU A 170 5.43 -8.89 0.11
CA LEU A 170 6.30 -7.83 -0.42
C LEU A 170 6.28 -7.84 -1.95
N LYS A 171 5.98 -6.68 -2.53
CA LYS A 171 5.97 -6.42 -3.97
C LYS A 171 6.08 -4.92 -4.23
N PRO A 172 6.47 -4.48 -5.43
CA PRO A 172 6.63 -3.05 -5.74
C PRO A 172 5.37 -2.22 -5.54
N GLU A 173 4.18 -2.82 -5.67
CA GLU A 173 2.88 -2.17 -5.41
C GLU A 173 2.69 -1.79 -3.95
N ASN A 174 3.35 -2.50 -3.02
CA ASN A 174 3.26 -2.27 -1.58
C ASN A 174 4.38 -1.37 -1.05
N VAL A 175 5.19 -0.77 -1.92
CA VAL A 175 6.22 0.22 -1.59
C VAL A 175 5.83 1.55 -2.22
N LEU A 176 5.42 2.53 -1.40
CA LEU A 176 4.94 3.83 -1.85
C LEU A 176 5.97 4.92 -1.59
N PHE A 177 6.10 5.83 -2.54
CA PHE A 177 6.86 7.07 -2.30
C PHE A 177 6.20 7.92 -1.23
N VAL A 178 7.01 8.63 -0.45
CA VAL A 178 6.49 9.58 0.56
C VAL A 178 5.83 10.77 -0.12
N THR A 179 6.34 11.17 -1.30
CA THR A 179 5.80 12.27 -2.10
C THR A 179 5.80 11.92 -3.58
N ASN A 180 5.02 12.65 -4.40
CA ASN A 180 5.05 12.56 -5.86
C ASN A 180 5.95 13.66 -6.47
N ASP A 181 7.10 13.96 -5.85
CA ASP A 181 8.03 14.96 -6.37
C ASP A 181 8.98 14.35 -7.40
N TRP A 182 8.71 14.63 -8.67
CA TRP A 182 9.50 14.15 -9.80
C TRP A 182 9.82 15.29 -10.78
N CYS A 183 10.83 15.08 -11.62
CA CYS A 183 11.16 15.95 -12.74
C CYS A 183 11.21 15.14 -14.04
N VAL A 184 11.25 15.86 -15.16
CA VAL A 184 11.47 15.27 -16.48
C VAL A 184 12.94 15.42 -16.83
N GLU A 185 13.58 14.32 -17.24
CA GLU A 185 14.94 14.27 -17.75
C GLU A 185 14.95 13.72 -19.16
N GLU A 186 15.80 14.29 -20.05
CA GLU A 186 16.06 13.71 -21.35
C GLU A 186 17.12 12.61 -21.20
N CYS A 187 16.76 11.38 -21.56
CA CYS A 187 17.64 10.21 -21.51
C CYS A 187 17.75 9.57 -22.89
N VAL A 188 18.89 8.94 -23.17
CA VAL A 188 19.11 8.20 -24.42
C VAL A 188 18.90 6.71 -24.17
N PHE A 189 17.88 6.11 -24.82
CA PHE A 189 17.62 4.68 -24.80
C PHE A 189 17.67 4.13 -26.22
N ASN A 190 18.52 3.13 -26.45
CA ASN A 190 18.71 2.51 -27.77
C ASN A 190 18.96 3.56 -28.87
N GLY A 191 19.80 4.57 -28.59
CA GLY A 191 20.13 5.66 -29.51
C GLY A 191 19.03 6.68 -29.75
N LYS A 192 17.89 6.58 -29.08
CA LYS A 192 16.76 7.53 -29.18
C LYS A 192 16.65 8.36 -27.91
N ARG A 193 16.47 9.66 -28.06
CA ARG A 193 16.17 10.58 -26.94
C ARG A 193 14.73 10.37 -26.50
N LYS A 194 14.52 10.24 -25.20
CA LYS A 194 13.21 10.14 -24.56
C LYS A 194 13.15 11.00 -23.33
N ASN A 195 12.05 11.70 -23.15
CA ASN A 195 11.73 12.36 -21.89
C ASN A 195 11.20 11.30 -20.91
N VAL A 196 11.87 11.15 -19.78
CA VAL A 196 11.49 10.22 -18.72
C VAL A 196 11.28 10.97 -17.40
N ARG A 197 10.37 10.49 -16.58
CA ARG A 197 10.19 11.01 -15.22
C ARG A 197 11.28 10.43 -14.31
N ARG A 198 11.81 11.26 -13.41
CA ARG A 198 12.76 10.87 -12.38
C ARG A 198 12.27 11.40 -11.03
N MET A 199 12.22 10.53 -10.03
CA MET A 199 11.89 10.95 -8.67
C MET A 199 13.02 11.85 -8.14
N ARG A 200 12.65 13.01 -7.59
CA ARG A 200 13.58 13.86 -6.84
C ARG A 200 13.76 13.35 -5.42
N ASP A 201 12.67 12.87 -4.85
CA ASP A 201 12.65 12.28 -3.50
C ASP A 201 12.29 10.79 -3.61
N THR A 202 13.25 9.93 -3.31
CA THR A 202 13.10 8.46 -3.36
C THR A 202 12.87 7.85 -1.97
N ARG A 203 12.40 8.66 -1.00
CA ARG A 203 11.94 8.12 0.28
C ARG A 203 10.68 7.31 0.05
N VAL A 204 10.66 6.12 0.64
CA VAL A 204 9.53 5.18 0.50
C VAL A 204 9.05 4.69 1.85
N LYS A 205 7.82 4.20 1.88
CA LYS A 205 7.22 3.47 3.01
C LYS A 205 6.60 2.18 2.55
N LEU A 206 6.71 1.17 3.41
CA LEU A 206 6.06 -0.12 3.23
C LEU A 206 4.60 -0.02 3.70
N ILE A 207 3.69 -0.56 2.89
CA ILE A 207 2.24 -0.57 3.16
C ILE A 207 1.66 -1.99 3.08
N ASP A 208 0.37 -2.10 3.39
CA ASP A 208 -0.48 -3.29 3.25
C ASP A 208 -0.03 -4.50 4.08
N PHE A 209 -0.33 -4.44 5.37
CA PHE A 209 -0.04 -5.48 6.35
C PHE A 209 -1.17 -6.53 6.47
N GLY A 210 -2.09 -6.58 5.48
CA GLY A 210 -3.25 -7.47 5.50
C GLY A 210 -2.93 -8.96 5.43
N SER A 211 -1.72 -9.31 4.97
CA SER A 211 -1.20 -10.68 4.95
C SER A 211 -0.11 -10.92 6.00
N ALA A 212 0.30 -9.87 6.73
CA ALA A 212 1.40 -9.97 7.67
C ALA A 212 1.04 -10.93 8.83
N THR A 213 2.00 -11.78 9.18
CA THR A 213 1.80 -12.89 10.10
C THR A 213 2.82 -12.79 11.24
N PHE A 214 2.36 -12.96 12.48
CA PHE A 214 3.26 -13.11 13.62
C PHE A 214 3.93 -14.47 13.63
N GLU A 215 5.15 -14.56 14.15
CA GLU A 215 5.94 -15.78 14.21
C GLU A 215 5.22 -16.94 14.93
N TRP A 216 4.34 -16.62 15.90
CA TRP A 216 3.58 -17.62 16.69
C TRP A 216 2.18 -17.93 16.15
N GLU A 217 1.75 -17.25 15.09
CA GLU A 217 0.46 -17.51 14.46
C GLU A 217 0.52 -18.72 13.51
N HIS A 218 -0.65 -19.18 13.09
CA HIS A 218 -0.74 -20.20 12.07
C HIS A 218 -0.18 -19.70 10.73
N HIS A 219 0.78 -20.42 10.17
CA HIS A 219 1.39 -20.12 8.88
C HIS A 219 0.63 -20.88 7.78
N SER A 220 0.01 -20.16 6.86
CA SER A 220 -0.55 -20.75 5.63
C SER A 220 0.55 -21.39 4.83
N SER A 221 0.28 -22.55 4.18
CA SER A 221 1.29 -23.24 3.35
C SER A 221 1.79 -22.39 2.19
N VAL A 222 0.93 -21.55 1.62
CA VAL A 222 1.27 -20.70 0.47
C VAL A 222 1.03 -19.22 0.82
N VAL A 223 2.09 -18.43 0.71
CA VAL A 223 2.08 -16.96 0.88
C VAL A 223 2.75 -16.29 -0.32
N SER A 224 2.75 -14.97 -0.34
CA SER A 224 3.34 -14.09 -1.33
C SER A 224 2.68 -14.12 -2.71
N THR A 225 2.68 -12.99 -3.38
CA THR A 225 2.34 -12.88 -4.79
C THR A 225 3.32 -13.70 -5.63
N ARG A 226 2.83 -14.44 -6.64
CA ARG A 226 3.57 -15.50 -7.36
C ARG A 226 4.99 -15.12 -7.77
N HIS A 227 5.19 -13.92 -8.33
CA HIS A 227 6.48 -13.48 -8.86
C HIS A 227 7.53 -13.18 -7.78
N TYR A 228 7.10 -12.98 -6.55
CA TYR A 228 7.96 -12.64 -5.40
C TYR A 228 8.03 -13.78 -4.37
N ARG A 229 7.44 -14.95 -4.70
CA ARG A 229 7.34 -16.09 -3.79
C ARG A 229 8.66 -16.82 -3.68
N ALA A 230 9.12 -17.03 -2.45
CA ALA A 230 10.36 -17.70 -2.15
C ALA A 230 10.33 -19.22 -2.48
N PRO A 231 11.47 -19.83 -2.82
CA PRO A 231 11.55 -21.25 -3.19
C PRO A 231 10.97 -22.18 -2.13
N GLU A 232 11.26 -21.94 -0.85
CA GLU A 232 10.76 -22.75 0.27
C GLU A 232 9.23 -22.70 0.37
N VAL A 233 8.60 -21.58 0.01
CA VAL A 233 7.14 -21.45 -0.04
C VAL A 233 6.58 -22.24 -1.22
N ILE A 234 7.23 -22.17 -2.40
CA ILE A 234 6.82 -22.92 -3.59
C ILE A 234 6.87 -24.43 -3.34
N LEU A 235 7.90 -24.88 -2.62
CA LEU A 235 8.15 -26.27 -2.31
C LEU A 235 7.39 -26.76 -1.06
N GLU A 236 6.62 -25.88 -0.41
CA GLU A 236 5.84 -26.16 0.81
C GLU A 236 6.71 -26.74 1.95
N LEU A 237 7.96 -26.25 2.10
CA LEU A 237 8.90 -26.68 3.14
C LEU A 237 8.73 -25.94 4.47
N GLY A 238 7.71 -25.11 4.59
CA GLY A 238 7.56 -24.11 5.65
C GLY A 238 8.32 -22.83 5.33
N TRP A 239 7.91 -21.74 5.94
CA TRP A 239 8.51 -20.43 5.72
C TRP A 239 8.60 -19.64 7.03
N SER A 240 9.47 -18.64 7.03
CA SER A 240 9.61 -17.66 8.10
C SER A 240 10.13 -16.34 7.50
N HIS A 241 10.70 -15.47 8.30
CA HIS A 241 11.25 -14.16 7.86
C HIS A 241 12.08 -14.17 6.56
N PRO A 242 12.90 -15.20 6.24
CA PRO A 242 13.66 -15.21 4.98
C PRO A 242 12.84 -15.12 3.71
N CYS A 243 11.56 -15.53 3.71
CA CYS A 243 10.72 -15.40 2.52
C CYS A 243 10.52 -13.92 2.09
N ASP A 244 10.50 -12.97 3.03
CA ASP A 244 10.48 -11.55 2.74
C ASP A 244 11.81 -11.08 2.10
N VAL A 245 12.93 -11.63 2.54
CA VAL A 245 14.26 -11.29 2.00
C VAL A 245 14.37 -11.72 0.53
N TRP A 246 13.84 -12.90 0.18
CA TRP A 246 13.71 -13.31 -1.22
C TRP A 246 12.89 -12.32 -2.04
N SER A 247 11.72 -11.93 -1.52
CA SER A 247 10.84 -10.97 -2.19
C SER A 247 11.54 -9.63 -2.41
N ILE A 248 12.35 -9.14 -1.44
CA ILE A 248 13.17 -7.92 -1.60
C ILE A 248 14.14 -8.08 -2.78
N GLY A 249 14.81 -9.23 -2.89
CA GLY A 249 15.71 -9.50 -4.01
C GLY A 249 15.00 -9.39 -5.36
N CYS A 250 13.81 -9.98 -5.48
CA CYS A 250 12.98 -9.90 -6.68
C CYS A 250 12.57 -8.45 -7.00
N ILE A 251 12.17 -7.66 -5.99
CA ILE A 251 11.81 -6.25 -6.15
C ILE A 251 12.99 -5.45 -6.67
N ILE A 252 14.17 -5.57 -6.04
CA ILE A 252 15.38 -4.83 -6.44
C ILE A 252 15.75 -5.14 -7.89
N PHE A 253 15.68 -6.41 -8.27
CA PHE A 253 15.94 -6.83 -9.64
C PHE A 253 14.96 -6.20 -10.63
N GLU A 254 13.66 -6.24 -10.33
CA GLU A 254 12.62 -5.64 -11.17
C GLU A 254 12.80 -4.13 -11.34
N LEU A 255 13.10 -3.39 -10.28
CA LEU A 255 13.33 -1.95 -10.35
C LEU A 255 14.55 -1.56 -11.20
N HIS A 256 15.53 -2.46 -11.30
CA HIS A 256 16.77 -2.22 -12.05
C HIS A 256 16.71 -2.72 -13.49
N GLN A 257 16.00 -3.81 -13.78
CA GLN A 257 15.99 -4.48 -15.08
C GLN A 257 14.59 -4.71 -15.65
N VAL A 258 13.87 -3.64 -15.96
CA VAL A 258 12.49 -3.72 -16.48
C VAL A 258 12.38 -4.31 -17.91
N SER A 259 13.48 -4.66 -18.56
CA SER A 259 13.44 -5.35 -19.87
C SER A 259 13.05 -6.83 -19.80
N PHE A 260 12.84 -7.38 -18.61
CA PHE A 260 12.40 -8.74 -18.42
C PHE A 260 10.91 -8.77 -18.02
N LYS A 261 10.02 -9.15 -18.94
CA LYS A 261 8.89 -9.97 -18.54
C LYS A 261 9.51 -11.19 -17.85
N MET A 262 9.55 -11.17 -16.52
CA MET A 262 9.82 -12.40 -15.77
C MET A 262 8.65 -13.34 -16.05
N GLU A 263 8.67 -14.04 -17.17
CA GLU A 263 7.98 -15.30 -17.31
C GLU A 263 8.73 -16.32 -16.43
N PHE A 264 8.61 -16.15 -15.12
CA PHE A 264 8.89 -17.24 -14.20
C PHE A 264 7.82 -18.30 -14.42
N ASN A 265 7.95 -19.09 -15.50
CA ASN A 265 7.33 -20.40 -15.60
C ASN A 265 8.05 -21.36 -14.63
N LEU A 266 8.15 -20.96 -13.36
CA LEU A 266 8.66 -21.79 -12.29
C LEU A 266 7.54 -22.74 -11.87
N PHE A 267 7.70 -24.00 -12.27
CA PHE A 267 7.01 -25.19 -11.77
C PHE A 267 5.51 -25.34 -12.09
N LYS A 268 5.20 -26.00 -13.20
CA LYS A 268 3.97 -26.79 -13.30
C LYS A 268 4.16 -28.08 -12.49
N LYS A 269 3.43 -28.22 -11.40
CA LYS A 269 3.27 -29.51 -10.71
C LYS A 269 2.35 -30.37 -11.56
N ASN A 270 2.90 -31.13 -12.51
CA ASN A 270 2.19 -32.21 -13.17
C ASN A 270 2.70 -33.53 -12.55
N GLY A 271 1.85 -34.16 -11.74
CA GLY A 271 2.02 -35.58 -11.39
C GLY A 271 3.35 -35.97 -10.77
N GLY A 272 3.75 -35.35 -9.64
CA GLY A 272 4.82 -35.94 -8.78
C GLY A 272 6.26 -35.72 -9.23
N HIS A 273 6.55 -35.10 -10.35
CA HIS A 273 7.92 -34.81 -10.80
C HIS A 273 8.16 -33.27 -10.82
N VAL A 274 9.26 -32.85 -10.17
CA VAL A 274 9.76 -31.47 -10.20
C VAL A 274 10.67 -31.34 -11.44
N HIS A 275 10.23 -30.60 -12.45
CA HIS A 275 11.09 -30.24 -13.57
C HIS A 275 11.75 -28.90 -13.32
N TYR A 276 13.07 -28.87 -13.35
CA TYR A 276 13.85 -27.65 -13.39
C TYR A 276 13.68 -27.01 -14.76
N VAL A 277 13.26 -25.74 -14.80
CA VAL A 277 13.27 -24.96 -16.04
C VAL A 277 14.59 -24.20 -16.08
N ASP A 278 15.32 -24.43 -17.17
CA ASP A 278 16.60 -23.80 -17.47
C ASP A 278 16.46 -22.27 -17.50
N LEU A 279 17.28 -21.60 -16.70
CA LEU A 279 17.43 -20.15 -16.70
C LEU A 279 18.47 -19.80 -17.78
N SER A 280 18.07 -19.82 -19.05
CA SER A 280 18.91 -19.23 -20.08
C SER A 280 18.83 -17.70 -19.98
N PHE A 281 19.95 -17.10 -19.61
CA PHE A 281 20.20 -15.67 -19.55
C PHE A 281 20.31 -15.05 -20.97
#